data_96a6271254c44508c1bbed2dbc34169c
#
_entry.id   96a6271254c44508c1bbed2dbc34169c
#
_cell.length_a   1.000
_cell.length_b   1.000
_cell.length_c   1.000
_cell.angle_alpha   90.00
_cell.angle_beta   90.00
_cell.angle_gamma   90.00
#
_symmetry.space_group_name_H-M   'P 1'
#
loop_
_entity.id
_entity.type
_entity.pdbx_description
1 polymer ?
#
loop_
_entity_poly.entity_id
_entity_poly.type
_entity_poly.pdbx_seq_one_letter_code
_entity_poly.pdbx_strand_id
1 'polypeptide(L)'
;ATALALAPAAAAESLIYRKRIRETKIEKDPIFILGHWRSGTTYLQNVLSRDEQFGWFDPVNTIGLPYSLLLGRLIQPPIEKGIRNGRPQDNVQYSLDLPMEETFGVLTISPYSIIHMIAFPENYKKYIEGAFVSDLPVEELCKWERSYDYAVRKLTYIKKGKQLILKSPDNTARIRELWGMYPDARFINIHRDPYKTVRSTIHMFRTEMDSLRLTEEPDNIDELIENTVIDIFERMYRELFDLEGFFPKNR
;
A
#
# COMPACT_ATOMS: atom_id res chain seq x y z
N ALA A 1 -21.40 -0.39 7.85
CA ALA A 1 -21.79 -0.20 9.26
C ALA A 1 -20.57 0.11 10.14
N THR A 2 -19.49 -0.67 10.09
CA THR A 2 -18.30 -0.51 10.96
C THR A 2 -17.59 0.82 10.77
N ALA A 3 -17.43 1.30 9.53
CA ALA A 3 -16.76 2.57 9.22
C ALA A 3 -17.50 3.78 9.84
N LEU A 4 -18.83 3.78 9.77
CA LEU A 4 -19.65 4.82 10.40
C LEU A 4 -19.54 4.81 11.94
N ALA A 5 -19.48 3.62 12.54
CA ALA A 5 -19.33 3.48 14.00
C ALA A 5 -17.98 3.98 14.51
N LEU A 6 -16.92 3.91 13.68
CA LEU A 6 -15.57 4.35 14.04
C LEU A 6 -15.25 5.81 13.61
N ALA A 7 -16.12 6.46 12.84
CA ALA A 7 -15.94 7.84 12.41
C ALA A 7 -15.73 8.85 13.57
N PRO A 8 -16.47 8.75 14.71
CA PRO A 8 -16.22 9.64 15.86
C PRO A 8 -14.81 9.47 16.45
N ALA A 9 -14.29 8.23 16.47
CA ALA A 9 -12.94 7.97 16.97
C ALA A 9 -11.87 8.53 16.03
N ALA A 10 -12.06 8.42 14.73
CA ALA A 10 -11.17 9.01 13.74
C ALA A 10 -11.16 10.54 13.85
N ALA A 11 -12.32 11.18 14.03
CA ALA A 11 -12.42 12.62 14.26
C ALA A 11 -11.72 13.03 15.57
N ALA A 12 -11.95 12.31 16.66
CA ALA A 12 -11.32 12.58 17.95
C ALA A 12 -9.79 12.44 17.86
N GLU A 13 -9.30 11.38 17.21
CA GLU A 13 -7.86 11.18 17.01
C GLU A 13 -7.26 12.33 16.18
N SER A 14 -7.92 12.71 15.10
CA SER A 14 -7.49 13.85 14.28
C SER A 14 -7.40 15.15 15.11
N LEU A 15 -8.38 15.44 15.94
CA LEU A 15 -8.35 16.62 16.82
C LEU A 15 -7.18 16.60 17.79
N ILE A 16 -6.88 15.45 18.38
CA ILE A 16 -5.85 15.30 19.43
C ILE A 16 -4.43 15.24 18.83
N TYR A 17 -4.25 14.50 17.75
CA TYR A 17 -2.91 14.13 17.25
C TYR A 17 -2.50 14.81 15.96
N ARG A 18 -3.43 15.41 15.18
CA ARG A 18 -3.14 16.00 13.85
C ARG A 18 -1.95 16.97 13.86
N LYS A 19 -1.88 17.84 14.87
CA LYS A 19 -0.76 18.78 14.99
C LYS A 19 0.56 18.05 15.20
N ARG A 20 0.61 17.11 16.14
CA ARG A 20 1.82 16.33 16.46
C ARG A 20 2.29 15.51 15.27
N ILE A 21 1.36 14.88 14.55
CA ILE A 21 1.67 14.08 13.34
C ILE A 21 2.24 15.00 12.25
N ARG A 22 1.63 16.15 11.98
CA ARG A 22 2.12 17.12 10.99
C ARG A 22 3.50 17.67 11.31
N GLU A 23 3.80 17.88 12.58
CA GLU A 23 5.09 18.41 13.06
C GLU A 23 6.15 17.31 13.21
N THR A 24 5.78 16.02 13.03
CA THR A 24 6.74 14.92 13.06
C THR A 24 7.72 15.06 11.90
N LYS A 25 8.99 15.17 12.23
CA LYS A 25 10.07 15.21 11.24
C LYS A 25 10.41 13.79 10.78
N ILE A 26 10.54 13.62 9.48
CA ILE A 26 11.09 12.41 8.88
C ILE A 26 12.58 12.70 8.68
N GLU A 27 13.40 12.29 9.65
CA GLU A 27 14.84 12.59 9.63
C GLU A 27 15.63 11.68 8.68
N LYS A 28 15.06 10.52 8.37
CA LYS A 28 15.57 9.58 7.38
C LYS A 28 14.43 9.20 6.46
N ASP A 29 14.56 9.58 5.21
CA ASP A 29 13.57 9.23 4.19
C ASP A 29 13.36 7.72 4.12
N PRO A 30 12.17 7.27 3.74
CA PRO A 30 11.84 5.85 3.69
C PRO A 30 12.72 5.05 2.72
N ILE A 31 12.79 3.75 2.97
CA ILE A 31 13.25 2.75 2.00
C ILE A 31 12.01 2.15 1.35
N PHE A 32 11.86 2.29 0.05
CA PHE A 32 10.78 1.71 -0.73
C PHE A 32 11.21 0.40 -1.38
N ILE A 33 10.47 -0.66 -1.13
CA ILE A 33 10.64 -1.92 -1.85
C ILE A 33 9.67 -1.90 -3.03
N LEU A 34 10.23 -1.86 -4.22
CA LEU A 34 9.55 -1.85 -5.50
C LEU A 34 9.50 -3.25 -6.12
N GLY A 35 8.57 -3.45 -7.00
CA GLY A 35 8.36 -4.66 -7.78
C GLY A 35 6.87 -4.96 -7.93
N HIS A 36 6.52 -5.55 -9.05
CA HIS A 36 5.16 -5.98 -9.32
C HIS A 36 4.66 -6.98 -8.26
N TRP A 37 3.35 -7.09 -8.10
CA TRP A 37 2.77 -8.17 -7.28
C TRP A 37 3.41 -9.51 -7.65
N ARG A 38 3.60 -10.37 -6.67
CA ARG A 38 4.15 -11.73 -6.84
C ARG A 38 5.63 -11.82 -7.27
N SER A 39 6.36 -10.71 -7.25
CA SER A 39 7.82 -10.70 -7.52
C SER A 39 8.69 -11.10 -6.32
N GLY A 40 8.13 -11.21 -5.11
CA GLY A 40 8.87 -11.54 -3.88
C GLY A 40 9.06 -10.36 -2.91
N THR A 41 8.44 -9.21 -3.17
CA THR A 41 8.54 -8.00 -2.34
C THR A 41 8.15 -8.23 -0.88
N THR A 42 7.11 -9.04 -0.62
CA THR A 42 6.69 -9.39 0.77
C THR A 42 7.78 -10.17 1.51
N TYR A 43 8.45 -11.11 0.83
CA TYR A 43 9.53 -11.87 1.46
C TYR A 43 10.69 -10.95 1.86
N LEU A 44 11.12 -10.06 0.95
CA LEU A 44 12.19 -9.10 1.25
C LEU A 44 11.78 -8.17 2.40
N GLN A 45 10.56 -7.65 2.40
CA GLN A 45 10.07 -6.81 3.49
C GLN A 45 10.11 -7.55 4.84
N ASN A 46 9.68 -8.81 4.87
CA ASN A 46 9.74 -9.63 6.08
C ASN A 46 11.18 -9.90 6.56
N VAL A 47 12.13 -10.05 5.65
CA VAL A 47 13.56 -10.20 6.00
C VAL A 47 14.09 -8.91 6.60
N LEU A 48 13.89 -7.78 5.94
CA LEU A 48 14.38 -6.48 6.40
C LEU A 48 13.72 -6.02 7.69
N SER A 49 12.46 -6.40 7.92
CA SER A 49 11.73 -6.05 9.14
C SER A 49 12.27 -6.75 10.41
N ARG A 50 13.18 -7.72 10.26
CA ARG A 50 13.87 -8.34 11.41
C ARG A 50 14.91 -7.42 12.04
N ASP A 51 15.36 -6.41 11.31
CA ASP A 51 16.29 -5.43 11.86
C ASP A 51 15.52 -4.34 12.60
N GLU A 52 15.74 -4.26 13.91
CA GLU A 52 15.02 -3.36 14.81
C GLU A 52 15.28 -1.87 14.56
N GLN A 53 16.27 -1.52 13.74
CA GLN A 53 16.49 -0.13 13.35
C GLN A 53 15.36 0.44 12.48
N PHE A 54 14.61 -0.42 11.78
CA PHE A 54 13.55 -0.04 10.89
C PHE A 54 12.17 -0.04 11.55
N GLY A 55 11.27 0.75 10.98
CA GLY A 55 9.85 0.75 11.27
C GLY A 55 9.05 0.33 10.03
N TRP A 56 7.88 -0.22 10.23
CA TRP A 56 6.96 -0.63 9.17
C TRP A 56 5.51 -0.53 9.63
N PHE A 57 4.58 -0.52 8.68
CA PHE A 57 3.17 -0.64 8.97
C PHE A 57 2.86 -2.05 9.44
N ASP A 58 2.39 -2.18 10.67
CA ASP A 58 1.79 -3.41 11.19
C ASP A 58 0.28 -3.44 10.93
N PRO A 59 -0.40 -4.60 11.05
CA PRO A 59 -1.83 -4.71 10.75
C PRO A 59 -2.72 -3.71 11.51
N VAL A 60 -2.40 -3.41 12.76
CA VAL A 60 -3.19 -2.46 13.58
C VAL A 60 -3.07 -1.04 13.04
N ASN A 61 -1.84 -0.61 12.71
CA ASN A 61 -1.57 0.73 12.19
C ASN A 61 -1.94 0.87 10.71
N THR A 62 -2.10 -0.24 9.99
CA THR A 62 -2.56 -0.25 8.61
C THR A 62 -4.09 -0.17 8.57
N ILE A 63 -4.78 -1.18 9.09
CA ILE A 63 -6.24 -1.28 9.04
C ILE A 63 -6.91 -0.17 9.87
N GLY A 64 -6.28 0.18 10.99
CA GLY A 64 -6.75 1.23 11.90
C GLY A 64 -6.15 2.61 11.65
N LEU A 65 -5.57 2.89 10.49
CA LEU A 65 -4.83 4.13 10.25
C LEU A 65 -5.57 5.40 10.74
N PRO A 66 -6.88 5.60 10.55
CA PRO A 66 -7.55 6.81 11.02
C PRO A 66 -7.68 6.95 12.54
N TYR A 67 -7.58 5.83 13.30
CA TYR A 67 -7.89 5.80 14.74
C TYR A 67 -6.97 4.87 15.57
N SER A 68 -5.85 4.42 15.02
CA SER A 68 -4.96 3.45 15.69
C SER A 68 -4.27 3.97 16.95
N LEU A 69 -4.05 5.27 17.08
CA LEU A 69 -3.46 5.88 18.29
C LEU A 69 -4.42 5.86 19.48
N LEU A 70 -5.72 6.03 19.24
CA LEU A 70 -6.73 5.99 20.28
C LEU A 70 -7.27 4.59 20.53
N LEU A 71 -7.56 3.84 19.48
CA LEU A 71 -8.27 2.57 19.56
C LEU A 71 -7.39 1.35 19.25
N GLY A 72 -6.08 1.52 18.99
CA GLY A 72 -5.21 0.42 18.56
C GLY A 72 -5.32 -0.83 19.42
N ARG A 73 -5.31 -0.68 20.77
CA ARG A 73 -5.47 -1.82 21.68
C ARG A 73 -6.85 -2.47 21.60
N LEU A 74 -7.89 -1.70 21.31
CA LEU A 74 -9.26 -2.19 21.22
C LEU A 74 -9.53 -2.93 19.92
N ILE A 75 -8.94 -2.46 18.81
CA ILE A 75 -9.12 -3.06 17.49
C ILE A 75 -8.16 -4.23 17.23
N GLN A 76 -7.11 -4.37 18.01
CA GLN A 76 -6.10 -5.43 17.85
C GLN A 76 -6.70 -6.85 17.89
N PRO A 77 -7.54 -7.23 18.88
CA PRO A 77 -8.06 -8.61 18.94
C PRO A 77 -8.93 -9.00 17.72
N PRO A 78 -9.86 -8.18 17.24
CA PRO A 78 -10.63 -8.52 16.03
C PRO A 78 -9.73 -8.57 14.77
N ILE A 79 -8.72 -7.70 14.65
CA ILE A 79 -7.75 -7.75 13.54
C ILE A 79 -6.97 -9.07 13.61
N GLU A 80 -6.43 -9.42 14.77
CA GLU A 80 -5.68 -10.67 14.97
C GLU A 80 -6.53 -11.89 14.59
N LYS A 81 -7.79 -11.92 15.01
CA LYS A 81 -8.72 -12.99 14.63
C LYS A 81 -8.92 -13.05 13.12
N GLY A 82 -9.06 -11.89 12.46
CA GLY A 82 -9.27 -11.81 11.01
C GLY A 82 -8.08 -12.31 10.19
N ILE A 83 -6.84 -12.03 10.65
CA ILE A 83 -5.62 -12.41 9.92
C ILE A 83 -5.12 -13.83 10.20
N ARG A 84 -5.63 -14.51 11.25
CA ARG A 84 -5.22 -15.88 11.62
C ARG A 84 -5.47 -16.93 10.53
N ASN A 85 -6.45 -16.71 9.68
CA ASN A 85 -6.80 -17.65 8.60
C ASN A 85 -5.84 -17.57 7.40
N GLY A 86 -4.79 -16.71 7.48
CA GLY A 86 -3.85 -16.51 6.40
C GLY A 86 -4.41 -15.68 5.25
N ARG A 87 -3.71 -15.68 4.17
CA ARG A 87 -4.07 -14.97 2.93
C ARG A 87 -4.76 -15.94 1.97
N PRO A 88 -5.88 -15.58 1.35
CA PRO A 88 -6.58 -16.47 0.43
C PRO A 88 -5.75 -16.81 -0.81
N GLN A 89 -4.84 -15.91 -1.23
CA GLN A 89 -4.06 -16.02 -2.46
C GLN A 89 -2.73 -16.78 -2.33
N ASP A 90 -2.27 -17.10 -1.10
CA ASP A 90 -1.01 -17.83 -0.89
C ASP A 90 -0.85 -18.34 0.57
N ASN A 91 0.28 -18.97 0.84
CA ASN A 91 0.62 -19.54 2.15
C ASN A 91 1.46 -18.60 3.03
N VAL A 92 1.55 -17.30 2.70
CA VAL A 92 2.28 -16.33 3.52
C VAL A 92 1.52 -16.13 4.82
N GLN A 93 2.20 -16.36 5.94
CA GLN A 93 1.62 -16.16 7.26
C GLN A 93 1.44 -14.66 7.53
N TYR A 94 0.30 -14.33 8.13
CA TYR A 94 0.05 -13.04 8.72
C TYR A 94 0.14 -13.12 10.24
N SER A 95 0.77 -12.12 10.85
CA SER A 95 0.72 -11.90 12.30
C SER A 95 0.75 -10.40 12.58
N LEU A 96 0.43 -10.02 13.81
CA LEU A 96 0.48 -8.62 14.24
C LEU A 96 1.89 -8.02 14.20
N ASP A 97 2.92 -8.88 14.25
CA ASP A 97 4.33 -8.49 14.27
C ASP A 97 4.98 -8.48 12.88
N LEU A 98 4.22 -8.78 11.84
CA LEU A 98 4.71 -8.75 10.46
C LEU A 98 4.28 -7.48 9.73
N PRO A 99 5.10 -7.00 8.79
CA PRO A 99 4.76 -5.83 8.01
C PRO A 99 3.58 -6.07 7.08
N MET A 100 2.82 -5.00 6.86
CA MET A 100 1.71 -4.92 5.93
C MET A 100 1.95 -3.81 4.91
N GLU A 101 1.31 -3.88 3.75
CA GLU A 101 1.42 -2.87 2.71
C GLU A 101 0.73 -1.57 3.15
N GLU A 102 1.43 -0.44 3.03
CA GLU A 102 0.89 0.86 3.44
C GLU A 102 -0.32 1.29 2.60
N THR A 103 -0.45 0.79 1.36
CA THR A 103 -1.59 1.10 0.51
C THR A 103 -2.92 0.73 1.16
N PHE A 104 -2.97 -0.38 1.94
CA PHE A 104 -4.17 -0.75 2.70
C PHE A 104 -4.50 0.24 3.82
N GLY A 105 -3.52 0.94 4.35
CA GLY A 105 -3.75 2.04 5.29
C GLY A 105 -4.19 3.30 4.58
N VAL A 106 -3.46 3.69 3.53
CA VAL A 106 -3.74 4.91 2.75
C VAL A 106 -5.14 4.89 2.15
N LEU A 107 -5.63 3.73 1.66
CA LEU A 107 -7.00 3.61 1.11
C LEU A 107 -8.11 3.95 2.13
N THR A 108 -7.81 3.91 3.43
CA THR A 108 -8.80 4.28 4.47
C THR A 108 -8.99 5.80 4.60
N ILE A 109 -8.09 6.59 4.02
CA ILE A 109 -8.07 8.05 4.08
C ILE A 109 -7.95 8.72 2.70
N SER A 110 -7.80 7.94 1.64
CA SER A 110 -7.70 8.39 0.24
C SER A 110 -8.53 7.50 -0.67
N PRO A 111 -9.29 8.03 -1.61
CA PRO A 111 -10.04 7.24 -2.59
C PRO A 111 -9.19 6.67 -3.72
N TYR A 112 -7.92 7.10 -3.82
CA TYR A 112 -7.03 6.74 -4.93
C TYR A 112 -6.22 5.48 -4.59
N SER A 113 -6.81 4.31 -4.83
CA SER A 113 -6.16 3.02 -4.64
C SER A 113 -6.68 1.99 -5.63
N ILE A 114 -5.77 1.25 -6.23
CA ILE A 114 -6.09 0.12 -7.10
C ILE A 114 -6.85 -0.99 -6.35
N ILE A 115 -6.69 -1.08 -5.04
CA ILE A 115 -7.35 -2.10 -4.22
C ILE A 115 -8.89 -2.03 -4.31
N HIS A 116 -9.44 -0.84 -4.60
CA HIS A 116 -10.89 -0.72 -4.83
C HIS A 116 -11.39 -1.56 -6.01
N MET A 117 -10.53 -1.87 -7.00
CA MET A 117 -10.86 -2.75 -8.12
C MET A 117 -11.24 -4.16 -7.65
N ILE A 118 -10.64 -4.64 -6.56
CA ILE A 118 -10.94 -5.96 -6.00
C ILE A 118 -12.37 -5.99 -5.44
N ALA A 119 -12.78 -4.90 -4.79
CA ALA A 119 -14.11 -4.79 -4.20
C ALA A 119 -15.22 -4.44 -5.23
N PHE A 120 -14.87 -3.70 -6.28
CA PHE A 120 -15.79 -3.15 -7.28
C PHE A 120 -15.26 -3.35 -8.71
N PRO A 121 -15.14 -4.59 -9.19
CA PRO A 121 -14.48 -4.91 -10.45
C PRO A 121 -15.14 -4.29 -11.70
N GLU A 122 -16.43 -3.99 -11.65
CA GLU A 122 -17.14 -3.30 -12.74
C GLU A 122 -16.60 -1.88 -13.02
N ASN A 123 -15.92 -1.27 -12.02
CA ASN A 123 -15.33 0.07 -12.12
C ASN A 123 -13.80 0.04 -12.28
N TYR A 124 -13.22 -1.06 -12.74
CA TYR A 124 -11.78 -1.27 -12.78
C TYR A 124 -10.97 -0.15 -13.45
N LYS A 125 -11.48 0.38 -14.58
CA LYS A 125 -10.81 1.48 -15.31
C LYS A 125 -10.55 2.69 -14.43
N LYS A 126 -11.53 3.07 -13.62
CA LYS A 126 -11.41 4.17 -12.68
C LYS A 126 -10.38 3.88 -11.58
N TYR A 127 -10.29 2.65 -11.13
CA TYR A 127 -9.41 2.30 -10.01
C TYR A 127 -7.97 1.99 -10.43
N ILE A 128 -7.72 1.68 -11.71
CA ILE A 128 -6.36 1.60 -12.27
C ILE A 128 -5.63 2.95 -12.13
N GLU A 129 -6.32 4.08 -12.31
CA GLU A 129 -5.78 5.42 -12.07
C GLU A 129 -5.23 5.57 -10.64
N GLY A 130 -5.79 4.82 -9.68
CA GLY A 130 -5.28 4.76 -8.32
C GLY A 130 -3.92 4.07 -8.17
N ALA A 131 -3.46 3.28 -9.14
CA ALA A 131 -2.08 2.79 -9.19
C ALA A 131 -1.15 3.86 -9.79
N PHE A 132 -1.58 4.48 -10.89
CA PHE A 132 -0.83 5.48 -11.65
C PHE A 132 -1.31 6.88 -11.29
N VAL A 133 -0.97 7.32 -10.07
CA VAL A 133 -1.42 8.62 -9.54
C VAL A 133 -0.94 9.82 -10.36
N SER A 134 0.07 9.63 -11.21
CA SER A 134 0.51 10.62 -12.21
C SER A 134 -0.57 11.00 -13.23
N ASP A 135 -1.55 10.11 -13.46
CA ASP A 135 -2.66 10.36 -14.40
C ASP A 135 -3.79 11.19 -13.77
N LEU A 136 -3.75 11.37 -12.45
CA LEU A 136 -4.74 12.16 -11.74
C LEU A 136 -4.62 13.65 -12.09
N PRO A 137 -5.74 14.38 -12.11
CA PRO A 137 -5.67 15.84 -12.10
C PRO A 137 -4.79 16.35 -10.97
N VAL A 138 -4.04 17.43 -11.20
CA VAL A 138 -3.08 18.00 -10.24
C VAL A 138 -3.67 18.17 -8.83
N GLU A 139 -4.92 18.62 -8.74
CA GLU A 139 -5.60 18.80 -7.45
C GLU A 139 -5.78 17.46 -6.72
N GLU A 140 -6.11 16.41 -7.43
CA GLU A 140 -6.33 15.06 -6.89
C GLU A 140 -5.00 14.39 -6.53
N LEU A 141 -3.98 14.57 -7.35
CA LEU A 141 -2.61 14.16 -7.04
C LEU A 141 -2.13 14.80 -5.71
N CYS A 142 -2.31 16.11 -5.56
CA CYS A 142 -1.98 16.79 -4.30
C CYS A 142 -2.78 16.27 -3.09
N LYS A 143 -4.02 15.79 -3.29
CA LYS A 143 -4.80 15.17 -2.20
C LYS A 143 -4.23 13.81 -1.83
N TRP A 144 -3.84 13.01 -2.82
CA TRP A 144 -3.19 11.73 -2.59
C TRP A 144 -1.84 11.91 -1.87
N GLU A 145 -0.97 12.80 -2.35
CA GLU A 145 0.32 13.11 -1.72
C GLU A 145 0.17 13.49 -0.24
N ARG A 146 -0.79 14.39 0.07
CA ARG A 146 -1.07 14.77 1.46
C ARG A 146 -1.54 13.61 2.33
N SER A 147 -2.32 12.70 1.76
CA SER A 147 -2.81 11.51 2.47
C SER A 147 -1.67 10.52 2.72
N TYR A 148 -0.82 10.33 1.73
CA TYR A 148 0.34 9.46 1.81
C TYR A 148 1.36 9.99 2.83
N ASP A 149 1.74 11.27 2.74
CA ASP A 149 2.66 11.92 3.68
C ASP A 149 2.11 11.90 5.12
N TYR A 150 0.80 12.11 5.29
CA TYR A 150 0.17 11.96 6.60
C TYR A 150 0.32 10.55 7.17
N ALA A 151 0.12 9.52 6.36
CA ALA A 151 0.28 8.13 6.78
C ALA A 151 1.74 7.83 7.18
N VAL A 152 2.70 8.27 6.37
CA VAL A 152 4.15 8.12 6.64
C VAL A 152 4.55 8.86 7.92
N ARG A 153 4.14 10.13 8.10
CA ARG A 153 4.41 10.90 9.33
C ARG A 153 3.78 10.27 10.56
N LYS A 154 2.55 9.79 10.44
CA LYS A 154 1.87 9.11 11.55
C LYS A 154 2.63 7.85 11.96
N LEU A 155 3.05 7.04 11.00
CA LEU A 155 3.84 5.86 11.29
C LEU A 155 5.21 6.24 11.91
N THR A 156 5.88 7.26 11.37
CA THR A 156 7.15 7.79 11.93
C THR A 156 6.96 8.22 13.39
N TYR A 157 5.85 8.90 13.71
CA TYR A 157 5.50 9.26 15.08
C TYR A 157 5.33 8.02 15.98
N ILE A 158 4.57 7.02 15.51
CA ILE A 158 4.34 5.76 16.24
C ILE A 158 5.64 4.98 16.45
N LYS A 159 6.49 4.92 15.42
CA LYS A 159 7.77 4.18 15.43
C LYS A 159 8.94 5.01 15.98
N LYS A 160 8.64 6.18 16.62
CA LYS A 160 9.60 7.04 17.33
C LYS A 160 10.80 7.47 16.45
N GLY A 161 10.54 7.86 15.23
CA GLY A 161 11.55 8.37 14.28
C GLY A 161 12.42 7.30 13.61
N LYS A 162 12.11 6.01 13.75
CA LYS A 162 12.80 4.95 12.99
C LYS A 162 12.67 5.19 11.50
N GLN A 163 13.72 4.86 10.72
CA GLN A 163 13.61 4.83 9.26
C GLN A 163 12.58 3.79 8.84
N LEU A 164 11.68 4.17 7.95
CA LEU A 164 10.59 3.29 7.53
C LEU A 164 10.99 2.43 6.33
N ILE A 165 10.56 1.17 6.34
CA ILE A 165 10.53 0.31 5.17
C ILE A 165 9.09 0.22 4.71
N LEU A 166 8.82 0.73 3.51
CA LEU A 166 7.51 0.77 2.88
C LEU A 166 7.49 -0.17 1.68
N LYS A 167 6.43 -0.93 1.53
CA LYS A 167 6.28 -1.86 0.44
C LYS A 167 4.81 -1.99 0.06
N SER A 168 4.49 -1.42 -1.07
CA SER A 168 3.25 -1.67 -1.80
C SER A 168 3.63 -1.83 -3.27
N PRO A 169 3.18 -2.88 -3.94
CA PRO A 169 3.55 -3.10 -5.35
C PRO A 169 3.20 -1.91 -6.26
N ASP A 170 2.11 -1.22 -5.98
CA ASP A 170 1.70 -0.01 -6.69
C ASP A 170 2.66 1.18 -6.52
N ASN A 171 3.57 1.16 -5.54
CA ASN A 171 4.65 2.16 -5.45
C ASN A 171 5.61 2.09 -6.65
N THR A 172 5.66 0.97 -7.36
CA THR A 172 6.43 0.83 -8.60
C THR A 172 5.90 1.72 -9.72
N ALA A 173 4.62 2.09 -9.65
CA ALA A 173 3.97 3.03 -10.58
C ALA A 173 3.96 4.48 -10.07
N ARG A 174 4.66 4.79 -8.96
CA ARG A 174 4.59 6.11 -8.27
C ARG A 174 5.96 6.63 -7.88
N ILE A 175 7.01 6.12 -8.50
CA ILE A 175 8.39 6.40 -8.09
C ILE A 175 8.70 7.90 -8.18
N ARG A 176 8.20 8.60 -9.22
CA ARG A 176 8.41 10.05 -9.41
C ARG A 176 7.81 10.85 -8.26
N GLU A 177 6.58 10.55 -7.90
CA GLU A 177 5.84 11.22 -6.83
C GLU A 177 6.48 10.93 -5.47
N LEU A 178 6.84 9.67 -5.22
CA LEU A 178 7.52 9.27 -3.98
C LEU A 178 8.89 9.94 -3.85
N TRP A 179 9.64 10.03 -4.94
CA TRP A 179 10.92 10.74 -4.94
C TRP A 179 10.74 12.25 -4.79
N GLY A 180 9.70 12.83 -5.38
CA GLY A 180 9.34 14.23 -5.17
C GLY A 180 9.02 14.55 -3.71
N MET A 181 8.33 13.65 -3.01
CA MET A 181 8.00 13.81 -1.58
C MET A 181 9.18 13.49 -0.65
N TYR A 182 10.04 12.54 -1.02
CA TYR A 182 11.15 12.02 -0.20
C TYR A 182 12.43 11.97 -1.04
N PRO A 183 13.12 13.11 -1.22
CA PRO A 183 14.27 13.19 -2.13
C PRO A 183 15.47 12.32 -1.75
N ASP A 184 15.60 11.96 -0.48
CA ASP A 184 16.66 11.08 0.02
C ASP A 184 16.22 9.63 0.20
N ALA A 185 15.02 9.28 -0.28
CA ALA A 185 14.51 7.91 -0.26
C ALA A 185 15.42 6.95 -1.04
N ARG A 186 15.46 5.72 -0.57
CA ARG A 186 16.13 4.62 -1.28
C ARG A 186 15.09 3.69 -1.86
N PHE A 187 15.35 3.24 -3.09
CA PHE A 187 14.47 2.35 -3.81
C PHE A 187 15.17 1.02 -4.06
N ILE A 188 14.58 -0.08 -3.60
CA ILE A 188 15.07 -1.43 -3.80
C ILE A 188 14.09 -2.13 -4.75
N ASN A 189 14.50 -2.33 -6.00
CA ASN A 189 13.67 -3.01 -6.97
C ASN A 189 13.92 -4.51 -6.98
N ILE A 190 12.84 -5.30 -6.88
CA ILE A 190 12.85 -6.75 -7.08
C ILE A 190 12.05 -7.07 -8.33
N HIS A 191 12.70 -7.78 -9.24
CA HIS A 191 12.04 -8.36 -10.41
C HIS A 191 12.19 -9.89 -10.42
N ARG A 192 11.28 -10.52 -11.08
CA ARG A 192 11.20 -11.97 -11.25
C ARG A 192 10.82 -12.24 -12.70
N ASP A 193 10.97 -13.50 -13.15
CA ASP A 193 10.47 -13.96 -14.43
C ASP A 193 9.08 -13.40 -14.73
N PRO A 194 8.90 -12.63 -15.84
CA PRO A 194 7.67 -11.90 -16.11
C PRO A 194 6.46 -12.83 -16.31
N TYR A 195 6.65 -13.96 -16.99
CA TYR A 195 5.57 -14.93 -17.25
C TYR A 195 5.04 -15.54 -15.95
N LYS A 196 5.96 -15.91 -15.03
CA LYS A 196 5.58 -16.43 -13.71
C LYS A 196 4.91 -15.37 -12.85
N THR A 197 5.37 -14.11 -12.94
CA THR A 197 4.83 -12.99 -12.18
C THR A 197 3.42 -12.66 -12.65
N VAL A 198 3.21 -12.45 -13.95
CA VAL A 198 1.90 -12.13 -14.54
C VAL A 198 0.89 -13.23 -14.22
N ARG A 199 1.23 -14.49 -14.52
CA ARG A 199 0.33 -15.63 -14.25
C ARG A 199 -0.05 -15.74 -12.77
N SER A 200 0.92 -15.55 -11.87
CA SER A 200 0.66 -15.59 -10.41
C SER A 200 -0.16 -14.41 -9.93
N THR A 201 -0.05 -13.25 -10.59
CA THR A 201 -0.84 -12.04 -10.25
C THR A 201 -2.27 -12.18 -10.74
N ILE A 202 -2.51 -12.73 -11.93
CA ILE A 202 -3.87 -13.05 -12.44
C ILE A 202 -4.57 -13.98 -11.43
N HIS A 203 -3.91 -15.05 -11.00
CA HIS A 203 -4.46 -15.97 -9.99
C HIS A 203 -4.75 -15.24 -8.66
N MET A 204 -3.87 -14.37 -8.22
CA MET A 204 -4.04 -13.59 -6.99
C MET A 204 -5.28 -12.69 -7.09
N PHE A 205 -5.41 -11.88 -8.14
CA PHE A 205 -6.55 -10.99 -8.31
C PHE A 205 -7.87 -11.75 -8.40
N ARG A 206 -7.88 -12.90 -9.12
CA ARG A 206 -9.08 -13.75 -9.19
C ARG A 206 -9.49 -14.23 -7.80
N THR A 207 -8.54 -14.78 -7.03
CA THR A 207 -8.79 -15.29 -5.68
C THR A 207 -9.24 -14.19 -4.71
N GLU A 208 -8.64 -13.00 -4.81
CA GLU A 208 -9.01 -11.86 -3.95
C GLU A 208 -10.40 -11.31 -4.33
N MET A 209 -10.72 -11.19 -5.62
CA MET A 209 -12.06 -10.77 -6.07
C MET A 209 -13.13 -11.77 -5.63
N ASP A 210 -12.88 -13.08 -5.75
CA ASP A 210 -13.81 -14.10 -5.27
C ASP A 210 -14.11 -13.99 -3.77
N SER A 211 -13.12 -13.55 -3.00
CA SER A 211 -13.21 -13.45 -1.54
C SER A 211 -13.70 -12.11 -1.02
N LEU A 212 -13.43 -11.01 -1.71
CA LEU A 212 -13.56 -9.63 -1.21
C LEU A 212 -14.49 -8.76 -2.04
N ARG A 213 -15.00 -9.25 -3.15
CA ARG A 213 -15.94 -8.52 -4.02
C ARG A 213 -17.22 -8.16 -3.26
N LEU A 214 -17.66 -6.91 -3.47
CA LEU A 214 -18.88 -6.35 -2.86
C LEU A 214 -20.02 -6.15 -3.86
N THR A 215 -19.74 -6.32 -5.16
CA THR A 215 -20.70 -6.18 -6.26
C THR A 215 -20.81 -7.48 -7.05
N GLU A 216 -21.75 -7.53 -7.98
CA GLU A 216 -21.92 -8.68 -8.86
C GLU A 216 -20.69 -8.88 -9.75
N GLU A 217 -20.44 -10.12 -10.12
CA GLU A 217 -19.33 -10.47 -10.99
C GLU A 217 -19.65 -10.06 -12.43
N PRO A 218 -18.79 -9.28 -13.11
CA PRO A 218 -18.92 -9.05 -14.52
C PRO A 218 -18.77 -10.36 -15.34
N ASP A 219 -19.56 -10.52 -16.40
CA ASP A 219 -19.55 -11.72 -17.26
C ASP A 219 -18.15 -12.01 -17.85
N ASN A 220 -17.34 -10.97 -18.06
CA ASN A 220 -16.00 -11.07 -18.65
C ASN A 220 -14.88 -10.90 -17.63
N ILE A 221 -15.09 -11.27 -16.37
CA ILE A 221 -14.14 -10.99 -15.27
C ILE A 221 -12.74 -11.56 -15.51
N ASP A 222 -12.62 -12.75 -16.10
CA ASP A 222 -11.33 -13.38 -16.34
C ASP A 222 -10.51 -12.62 -17.40
N GLU A 223 -11.15 -12.23 -18.50
CA GLU A 223 -10.53 -11.38 -19.53
C GLU A 223 -10.15 -10.02 -18.96
N LEU A 224 -11.01 -9.45 -18.13
CA LEU A 224 -10.79 -8.20 -17.45
C LEU A 224 -9.54 -8.24 -16.56
N ILE A 225 -9.40 -9.27 -15.73
CA ILE A 225 -8.25 -9.46 -14.85
C ILE A 225 -6.98 -9.63 -15.69
N GLU A 226 -7.01 -10.49 -16.70
CA GLU A 226 -5.85 -10.78 -17.55
C GLU A 226 -5.32 -9.52 -18.22
N ASN A 227 -6.19 -8.79 -18.94
CA ASN A 227 -5.83 -7.56 -19.62
C ASN A 227 -5.31 -6.50 -18.62
N THR A 228 -5.99 -6.33 -17.49
CA THR A 228 -5.59 -5.37 -16.45
C THR A 228 -4.20 -5.69 -15.91
N VAL A 229 -3.93 -6.94 -15.59
CA VAL A 229 -2.62 -7.35 -15.03
C VAL A 229 -1.51 -7.13 -16.05
N ILE A 230 -1.74 -7.45 -17.33
CA ILE A 230 -0.76 -7.24 -18.40
C ILE A 230 -0.48 -5.75 -18.58
N ASP A 231 -1.52 -4.94 -18.69
CA ASP A 231 -1.40 -3.47 -18.90
C ASP A 231 -0.62 -2.82 -17.73
N ILE A 232 -0.96 -3.18 -16.50
CA ILE A 232 -0.27 -2.67 -15.32
C ILE A 232 1.19 -3.12 -15.31
N PHE A 233 1.46 -4.39 -15.61
CA PHE A 233 2.81 -4.93 -15.64
C PHE A 233 3.68 -4.18 -16.65
N GLU A 234 3.22 -4.06 -17.88
CA GLU A 234 3.96 -3.37 -18.94
C GLU A 234 4.21 -1.92 -18.60
N ARG A 235 3.21 -1.21 -18.11
CA ARG A 235 3.32 0.20 -17.79
C ARG A 235 4.26 0.44 -16.60
N MET A 236 4.14 -0.34 -15.52
CA MET A 236 5.02 -0.22 -14.35
C MET A 236 6.49 -0.38 -14.74
N TYR A 237 6.81 -1.40 -15.54
CA TYR A 237 8.20 -1.63 -15.93
C TYR A 237 8.69 -0.61 -16.96
N ARG A 238 7.86 -0.14 -17.87
CA ARG A 238 8.21 0.96 -18.78
C ARG A 238 8.59 2.21 -17.99
N GLU A 239 7.75 2.63 -17.05
CA GLU A 239 8.02 3.81 -16.21
C GLU A 239 9.27 3.62 -15.34
N LEU A 240 9.49 2.43 -14.79
CA LEU A 240 10.69 2.11 -14.03
C LEU A 240 11.96 2.22 -14.87
N PHE A 241 11.98 1.64 -16.07
CA PHE A 241 13.14 1.70 -16.98
C PHE A 241 13.41 3.12 -17.48
N ASP A 242 12.38 3.90 -17.75
CA ASP A 242 12.52 5.31 -18.12
C ASP A 242 13.18 6.14 -17.02
N LEU A 243 13.07 5.70 -15.76
CA LEU A 243 13.66 6.37 -14.61
C LEU A 243 15.06 5.89 -14.24
N GLU A 244 15.53 4.74 -14.72
CA GLU A 244 16.84 4.19 -14.35
C GLU A 244 18.02 5.17 -14.63
N GLY A 245 17.89 6.03 -15.64
CA GLY A 245 18.88 7.06 -15.96
C GLY A 245 18.85 8.32 -15.09
N PHE A 246 17.76 8.51 -14.31
CA PHE A 246 17.57 9.71 -13.50
C PHE A 246 18.01 9.55 -12.05
N PHE A 247 18.11 8.32 -11.56
CA PHE A 247 18.54 8.08 -10.19
C PHE A 247 20.05 8.13 -10.03
N PRO A 248 20.56 8.78 -8.97
CA PRO A 248 21.95 8.61 -8.56
C PRO A 248 22.25 7.13 -8.32
N LYS A 249 23.38 6.63 -8.84
CA LYS A 249 23.77 5.20 -8.79
C LYS A 249 23.77 4.55 -7.40
N ASN A 250 23.59 5.32 -6.34
CA ASN A 250 23.63 4.87 -4.95
C ASN A 250 22.27 5.04 -4.21
N ARG A 251 21.17 5.26 -4.94
CA ARG A 251 19.83 5.45 -4.34
C ARG A 251 18.81 4.45 -4.82
#